data_be9eeecb6aed76711e7c30639d31637c
#
_entry.id   be9eeecb6aed76711e7c30639d31637c
#
_cell.length_a   1.000
_cell.length_b   1.000
_cell.length_c   1.000
_cell.angle_alpha   90.00
_cell.angle_beta   90.00
_cell.angle_gamma   90.00
#
_symmetry.space_group_name_H-M   'P 1'
#
loop_
_entity.id
_entity.type
_entity.pdbx_description
1 polymer ?
#
loop_
_entity_poly.entity_id
_entity_poly.type
_entity_poly.pdbx_seq_one_letter_code
_entity_poly.pdbx_strand_id
1 'polypeptide(L)'
;MNRVLLLLSLSLSFLLVNAQNDSVDIDEWQVMKVEAARDPFANGNQFTINFANYTEEEWHYPLPGGRVISPYGGARHHGGTDIKTRAGDTIVAAFPGEVILSGAHYGYGKCVIMRHANGLETLYSHNSRNLVKVGQWLQAGDPVGIEGRTGRATTDHLHFELRVKGKSFDSSRVFDHANNALIRQIFVVTKQKKGTLSFTAEPVEKE
;
A
#
# COMPACT_ATOMS: atom_id res chain seq x y z
N MET A 1 15.67 -0.33 -19.35
CA MET A 1 14.91 -1.38 -20.03
C MET A 1 15.40 -2.82 -19.79
N ASN A 2 16.59 -3.08 -19.23
CA ASN A 2 17.16 -4.45 -19.18
C ASN A 2 17.27 -5.11 -17.79
N ARG A 3 16.67 -4.55 -16.74
CA ARG A 3 16.76 -5.15 -15.39
C ARG A 3 15.51 -5.93 -14.93
N VAL A 4 14.37 -5.70 -15.55
CA VAL A 4 13.12 -6.43 -15.26
C VAL A 4 13.12 -7.83 -15.91
N LEU A 5 13.81 -8.00 -17.04
CA LEU A 5 13.85 -9.29 -17.76
C LEU A 5 14.65 -10.39 -17.03
N LEU A 6 15.62 -10.04 -16.18
CA LEU A 6 16.50 -11.04 -15.54
C LEU A 6 15.88 -11.73 -14.32
N LEU A 7 14.91 -11.09 -13.66
CA LEU A 7 14.17 -11.70 -12.53
C LEU A 7 12.99 -12.57 -13.00
N LEU A 8 12.52 -12.36 -14.21
CA LEU A 8 11.45 -13.16 -14.83
C LEU A 8 11.91 -14.58 -15.24
N SER A 9 13.21 -14.82 -15.44
CA SER A 9 13.71 -16.09 -15.96
C SER A 9 13.67 -17.25 -14.96
N LEU A 10 13.68 -17.01 -13.65
CA LEU A 10 13.70 -18.08 -12.65
C LEU A 10 12.31 -18.52 -12.16
N SER A 11 11.28 -17.68 -12.27
CA SER A 11 9.92 -18.05 -11.87
C SER A 11 9.06 -18.58 -13.02
N LEU A 12 9.45 -18.28 -14.26
CA LEU A 12 8.74 -18.73 -15.47
C LEU A 12 9.03 -20.20 -15.81
N SER A 13 10.17 -20.73 -15.36
CA SER A 13 10.58 -22.11 -15.67
C SER A 13 9.65 -23.19 -15.09
N PHE A 14 8.83 -22.87 -14.10
CA PHE A 14 7.89 -23.83 -13.51
C PHE A 14 6.52 -23.88 -14.21
N LEU A 15 6.18 -22.85 -14.99
CA LEU A 15 4.94 -22.78 -15.77
C LEU A 15 5.09 -23.23 -17.22
N LEU A 16 6.34 -23.36 -17.71
CA LEU A 16 6.62 -23.68 -19.13
C LEU A 16 6.76 -25.17 -19.44
N VAL A 17 6.58 -26.08 -18.47
CA VAL A 17 6.84 -27.52 -18.70
C VAL A 17 5.71 -28.23 -19.46
N ASN A 18 4.56 -27.60 -19.74
CA ASN A 18 3.46 -28.28 -20.45
C ASN A 18 2.68 -27.43 -21.47
N ALA A 19 3.29 -26.49 -22.15
CA ALA A 19 2.61 -25.75 -23.22
C ALA A 19 3.33 -25.89 -24.54
N GLN A 20 2.83 -26.76 -25.40
CA GLN A 20 3.06 -26.67 -26.84
C GLN A 20 2.35 -25.40 -27.36
N ASN A 21 3.15 -24.42 -27.79
CA ASN A 21 2.86 -23.42 -28.85
C ASN A 21 1.65 -22.49 -28.71
N ASP A 22 1.25 -22.04 -27.51
CA ASP A 22 0.50 -20.80 -27.39
C ASP A 22 1.31 -19.84 -26.52
N SER A 23 1.79 -18.73 -27.10
CA SER A 23 2.34 -17.61 -26.34
C SER A 23 1.19 -17.02 -25.52
N VAL A 24 1.09 -17.41 -24.25
CA VAL A 24 0.16 -16.78 -23.33
C VAL A 24 0.70 -15.38 -23.08
N ASP A 25 0.04 -14.42 -23.68
CA ASP A 25 0.30 -12.99 -23.43
C ASP A 25 -0.16 -12.72 -22.00
N ILE A 26 0.75 -12.89 -21.03
CA ILE A 26 0.44 -12.64 -19.61
C ILE A 26 0.39 -11.13 -19.45
N ASP A 27 -0.80 -10.61 -19.25
CA ASP A 27 -1.03 -9.19 -19.00
C ASP A 27 -0.19 -8.71 -17.80
N GLU A 28 0.49 -7.58 -17.93
CA GLU A 28 1.42 -7.04 -16.94
C GLU A 28 0.79 -6.95 -15.54
N TRP A 29 -0.50 -6.61 -15.46
CA TRP A 29 -1.22 -6.56 -14.19
C TRP A 29 -1.43 -7.95 -13.54
N GLN A 30 -1.45 -9.04 -14.29
CA GLN A 30 -1.50 -10.40 -13.73
C GLN A 30 -0.18 -10.75 -13.06
N VAL A 31 0.95 -10.34 -13.64
CA VAL A 31 2.27 -10.50 -13.03
C VAL A 31 2.34 -9.71 -11.73
N MET A 32 1.89 -8.46 -11.73
CA MET A 32 1.82 -7.61 -10.53
C MET A 32 0.94 -8.21 -9.43
N LYS A 33 -0.20 -8.81 -9.76
CA LYS A 33 -1.05 -9.52 -8.79
C LYS A 33 -0.34 -10.72 -8.14
N VAL A 34 0.38 -11.50 -8.93
CA VAL A 34 1.16 -12.63 -8.41
C VAL A 34 2.26 -12.13 -7.47
N GLU A 35 2.93 -11.06 -7.80
CA GLU A 35 3.95 -10.45 -6.95
C GLU A 35 3.35 -9.87 -5.67
N ALA A 36 2.24 -9.16 -5.76
CA ALA A 36 1.53 -8.64 -4.58
C ALA A 36 1.07 -9.75 -3.62
N ALA A 37 0.77 -10.95 -4.12
CA ALA A 37 0.38 -12.09 -3.30
C ALA A 37 1.56 -12.78 -2.59
N ARG A 38 2.81 -12.50 -2.97
CA ARG A 38 4.00 -13.11 -2.36
C ARG A 38 4.22 -12.64 -0.93
N ASP A 39 4.78 -13.53 -0.11
CA ASP A 39 5.30 -13.13 1.20
C ASP A 39 6.54 -12.24 0.98
N PRO A 40 6.54 -10.97 1.39
CA PRO A 40 7.71 -10.10 1.22
C PRO A 40 8.97 -10.61 1.92
N PHE A 41 8.81 -11.53 2.88
CA PHE A 41 9.92 -12.19 3.60
C PHE A 41 10.24 -13.61 3.07
N ALA A 42 9.75 -14.01 1.91
CA ALA A 42 9.98 -15.36 1.37
C ALA A 42 11.47 -15.69 1.20
N ASN A 43 12.29 -14.69 0.89
CA ASN A 43 13.73 -14.86 0.64
C ASN A 43 14.62 -14.47 1.84
N GLY A 44 14.04 -14.25 3.04
CA GLY A 44 14.81 -13.87 4.21
C GLY A 44 13.99 -13.14 5.27
N ASN A 45 14.69 -12.47 6.16
CA ASN A 45 14.05 -11.68 7.22
C ASN A 45 13.93 -10.18 6.89
N GLN A 46 14.28 -9.78 5.68
CA GLN A 46 14.32 -8.37 5.25
C GLN A 46 13.86 -8.23 3.81
N PHE A 47 13.19 -7.13 3.49
CA PHE A 47 12.95 -6.67 2.13
C PHE A 47 13.13 -5.14 2.05
N THR A 48 13.35 -4.64 0.84
CA THR A 48 13.66 -3.24 0.57
C THR A 48 12.71 -2.67 -0.47
N ILE A 49 12.25 -1.45 -0.24
CA ILE A 49 11.47 -0.66 -1.19
C ILE A 49 12.28 0.58 -1.55
N ASN A 50 12.60 0.76 -2.82
CA ASN A 50 13.32 1.94 -3.29
C ASN A 50 12.35 3.03 -3.73
N PHE A 51 11.82 3.80 -2.79
CA PHE A 51 10.93 4.93 -3.07
C PHE A 51 11.62 6.08 -3.82
N ALA A 52 12.96 6.12 -3.84
CA ALA A 52 13.69 7.14 -4.59
C ALA A 52 13.43 7.06 -6.10
N ASN A 53 13.23 5.83 -6.60
CA ASN A 53 13.03 5.57 -8.02
C ASN A 53 11.56 5.59 -8.44
N TYR A 54 10.62 5.81 -7.52
CA TYR A 54 9.19 5.87 -7.87
C TYR A 54 8.90 7.07 -8.76
N THR A 55 8.17 6.84 -9.84
CA THR A 55 7.62 7.90 -10.69
C THR A 55 6.35 8.49 -10.05
N GLU A 56 5.84 9.58 -10.60
CA GLU A 56 4.58 10.17 -10.13
C GLU A 56 3.35 9.29 -10.44
N GLU A 57 3.50 8.27 -11.28
CA GLU A 57 2.45 7.30 -11.62
C GLU A 57 2.41 6.10 -10.66
N GLU A 58 3.48 5.89 -9.88
CA GLU A 58 3.61 4.74 -8.98
C GLU A 58 3.14 5.00 -7.55
N TRP A 59 2.82 6.24 -7.24
CA TRP A 59 2.31 6.62 -5.91
C TRP A 59 1.34 7.79 -5.98
N HIS A 60 0.50 7.92 -4.95
CA HIS A 60 -0.35 9.08 -4.75
C HIS A 60 -0.59 9.30 -3.26
N TYR A 61 -0.77 10.56 -2.83
CA TYR A 61 -1.16 10.81 -1.45
C TYR A 61 -2.62 10.37 -1.24
N PRO A 62 -2.94 9.56 -0.19
CA PRO A 62 -4.22 8.84 -0.11
C PRO A 62 -5.47 9.73 0.00
N LEU A 63 -5.31 10.97 0.47
CA LEU A 63 -6.36 11.98 0.51
C LEU A 63 -5.76 13.34 0.12
N PRO A 64 -5.75 13.69 -1.18
CA PRO A 64 -5.09 14.89 -1.70
C PRO A 64 -5.57 16.19 -1.03
N GLY A 65 -4.62 17.05 -0.66
CA GLY A 65 -4.89 18.28 0.09
C GLY A 65 -5.27 18.05 1.57
N GLY A 66 -5.22 16.80 2.03
CA GLY A 66 -5.51 16.43 3.40
C GLY A 66 -4.45 16.88 4.40
N ARG A 67 -4.89 17.23 5.61
CA ARG A 67 -4.03 17.50 6.76
C ARG A 67 -4.21 16.44 7.84
N VAL A 68 -3.13 16.09 8.52
CA VAL A 68 -3.20 15.17 9.67
C VAL A 68 -3.92 15.86 10.83
N ILE A 69 -4.90 15.17 11.39
CA ILE A 69 -5.63 15.57 12.60
C ILE A 69 -5.31 14.68 13.80
N SER A 70 -4.80 13.47 13.56
CA SER A 70 -4.33 12.54 14.59
C SER A 70 -3.21 11.67 14.02
N PRO A 71 -1.96 11.80 14.51
CA PRO A 71 -0.85 10.99 14.01
C PRO A 71 -0.90 9.56 14.54
N TYR A 72 -0.13 8.68 13.92
CA TYR A 72 0.11 7.31 14.38
C TYR A 72 0.67 7.28 15.81
N GLY A 73 0.28 6.28 16.60
CA GLY A 73 0.83 6.03 17.94
C GLY A 73 0.21 6.92 19.04
N GLY A 74 1.05 7.57 19.82
CA GLY A 74 0.62 8.39 20.96
C GLY A 74 0.02 7.59 22.10
N ALA A 75 -0.53 8.31 23.11
CA ALA A 75 -1.06 7.69 24.34
C ALA A 75 -2.25 6.76 24.11
N ARG A 76 -2.96 6.90 22.98
CA ARG A 76 -4.11 6.07 22.62
C ARG A 76 -3.76 4.85 21.79
N HIS A 77 -2.46 4.60 21.53
CA HIS A 77 -1.99 3.52 20.66
C HIS A 77 -2.69 3.53 19.29
N HIS A 78 -2.81 4.71 18.67
CA HIS A 78 -3.49 4.91 17.40
C HIS A 78 -2.80 4.12 16.30
N GLY A 79 -3.52 3.18 15.67
CA GLY A 79 -2.97 2.23 14.70
C GLY A 79 -2.76 2.79 13.29
N GLY A 80 -3.15 4.03 13.04
CA GLY A 80 -3.02 4.69 11.73
C GLY A 80 -2.80 6.18 11.86
N THR A 81 -2.96 6.88 10.74
CA THR A 81 -2.92 8.35 10.67
C THR A 81 -4.29 8.84 10.21
N ASP A 82 -4.92 9.72 10.99
CA ASP A 82 -6.20 10.34 10.61
C ASP A 82 -5.91 11.59 9.77
N ILE A 83 -6.41 11.58 8.55
CA ILE A 83 -6.22 12.62 7.54
C ILE A 83 -7.59 13.21 7.21
N LYS A 84 -7.68 14.53 7.13
CA LYS A 84 -8.95 15.24 6.90
C LYS A 84 -8.84 16.27 5.80
N THR A 85 -9.89 16.27 4.95
CA THR A 85 -10.21 17.33 3.98
C THR A 85 -11.64 17.82 4.21
N ARG A 86 -12.45 17.85 3.17
CA ARG A 86 -13.90 18.09 3.25
C ARG A 86 -14.63 16.77 3.29
N ALA A 87 -15.70 16.71 4.08
CA ALA A 87 -16.58 15.54 4.07
C ALA A 87 -17.06 15.22 2.66
N GLY A 88 -16.86 13.97 2.25
CA GLY A 88 -17.26 13.51 0.93
C GLY A 88 -16.19 13.61 -0.17
N ASP A 89 -14.98 14.04 0.16
CA ASP A 89 -13.85 14.02 -0.78
C ASP A 89 -13.45 12.56 -1.12
N THR A 90 -12.86 12.42 -2.29
CA THR A 90 -12.45 11.09 -2.80
C THR A 90 -11.13 10.66 -2.18
N ILE A 91 -11.15 9.47 -1.59
CA ILE A 91 -9.97 8.74 -1.13
C ILE A 91 -9.42 7.97 -2.33
N VAL A 92 -8.11 8.01 -2.53
CA VAL A 92 -7.45 7.37 -3.68
C VAL A 92 -6.41 6.34 -3.23
N ALA A 93 -6.10 5.40 -4.12
CA ALA A 93 -5.09 4.37 -3.90
C ALA A 93 -3.69 5.00 -3.77
N ALA A 94 -2.99 4.70 -2.68
CA ALA A 94 -1.66 5.25 -2.44
C ALA A 94 -0.57 4.64 -3.32
N PHE A 95 -0.75 3.38 -3.71
CA PHE A 95 0.13 2.63 -4.60
C PHE A 95 -0.70 1.70 -5.50
N PRO A 96 -0.17 1.25 -6.64
CA PRO A 96 -0.82 0.21 -7.44
C PRO A 96 -1.00 -1.07 -6.64
N GLY A 97 -2.16 -1.73 -6.76
CA GLY A 97 -2.39 -2.95 -5.99
C GLY A 97 -3.76 -3.58 -6.15
N GLU A 98 -3.91 -4.74 -5.54
CA GLU A 98 -5.15 -5.52 -5.51
C GLU A 98 -5.97 -5.21 -4.26
N VAL A 99 -7.26 -5.00 -4.43
CA VAL A 99 -8.22 -4.89 -3.34
C VAL A 99 -8.44 -6.27 -2.73
N ILE A 100 -8.01 -6.47 -1.47
CA ILE A 100 -8.16 -7.74 -0.75
C ILE A 100 -9.31 -7.72 0.26
N LEU A 101 -9.82 -6.54 0.60
CA LEU A 101 -11.02 -6.35 1.41
C LEU A 101 -11.76 -5.09 0.97
N SER A 102 -13.07 -5.16 0.81
CA SER A 102 -13.95 -4.01 0.63
C SER A 102 -15.28 -4.30 1.33
N GLY A 103 -15.53 -3.66 2.47
CA GLY A 103 -16.72 -3.95 3.26
C GLY A 103 -16.75 -3.24 4.61
N ALA A 104 -17.66 -3.65 5.48
CA ALA A 104 -17.73 -3.21 6.86
C ALA A 104 -16.82 -4.07 7.74
N HIS A 105 -16.04 -3.43 8.59
CA HIS A 105 -15.18 -4.10 9.56
C HIS A 105 -15.31 -3.45 10.94
N TYR A 106 -15.29 -4.26 11.99
CA TYR A 106 -15.47 -3.78 13.36
C TYR A 106 -14.47 -2.67 13.71
N GLY A 107 -14.98 -1.54 14.21
CA GLY A 107 -14.20 -0.36 14.56
C GLY A 107 -13.87 0.54 13.38
N TYR A 108 -13.47 -0.01 12.25
CA TYR A 108 -13.08 0.74 11.04
C TYR A 108 -14.29 1.27 10.24
N GLY A 109 -15.50 0.74 10.47
CA GLY A 109 -16.66 1.05 9.63
C GLY A 109 -16.50 0.48 8.22
N LYS A 110 -16.93 1.19 7.20
CA LYS A 110 -16.66 0.81 5.82
C LYS A 110 -15.18 1.05 5.52
N CYS A 111 -14.50 0.02 5.08
CA CYS A 111 -13.08 0.11 4.78
C CYS A 111 -12.69 -0.68 3.54
N VAL A 112 -11.54 -0.34 3.01
CA VAL A 112 -10.85 -1.04 1.92
C VAL A 112 -9.45 -1.38 2.39
N ILE A 113 -8.98 -2.59 2.08
CA ILE A 113 -7.57 -2.96 2.23
C ILE A 113 -7.06 -3.35 0.85
N MET A 114 -5.91 -2.81 0.50
CA MET A 114 -5.18 -3.16 -0.72
C MET A 114 -3.85 -3.80 -0.37
N ARG A 115 -3.39 -4.70 -1.25
CA ARG A 115 -2.07 -5.32 -1.20
C ARG A 115 -1.28 -4.87 -2.42
N HIS A 116 -0.02 -4.51 -2.22
CA HIS A 116 0.84 -3.94 -3.23
C HIS A 116 2.02 -4.86 -3.58
N ALA A 117 2.50 -4.79 -4.82
CA ALA A 117 3.65 -5.58 -5.26
C ALA A 117 4.94 -5.26 -4.50
N ASN A 118 5.04 -4.08 -3.90
CA ASN A 118 6.17 -3.67 -3.07
C ASN A 118 6.22 -4.29 -1.66
N GLY A 119 5.26 -5.18 -1.33
CA GLY A 119 5.18 -5.85 -0.03
C GLY A 119 4.44 -5.09 1.06
N LEU A 120 3.92 -3.90 0.77
CA LEU A 120 3.06 -3.14 1.67
C LEU A 120 1.59 -3.53 1.50
N GLU A 121 0.80 -3.22 2.51
CA GLU A 121 -0.65 -3.15 2.46
C GLU A 121 -1.09 -1.76 2.89
N THR A 122 -2.18 -1.26 2.31
CA THR A 122 -2.83 -0.01 2.74
C THR A 122 -4.23 -0.30 3.21
N LEU A 123 -4.65 0.40 4.28
CA LEU A 123 -6.03 0.39 4.77
C LEU A 123 -6.59 1.81 4.73
N TYR A 124 -7.79 1.90 4.17
CA TYR A 124 -8.57 3.13 4.06
C TYR A 124 -9.89 2.92 4.78
N SER A 125 -10.15 3.64 5.87
CA SER A 125 -11.36 3.40 6.67
C SER A 125 -12.13 4.66 7.05
N HIS A 126 -13.26 4.43 7.71
CA HIS A 126 -14.32 5.38 8.02
C HIS A 126 -15.06 5.91 6.79
N ASN A 127 -14.92 5.21 5.64
CA ASN A 127 -15.55 5.60 4.38
C ASN A 127 -17.06 5.74 4.54
N SER A 128 -17.65 6.76 3.92
CA SER A 128 -19.10 6.83 3.74
C SER A 128 -19.55 5.80 2.68
N ARG A 129 -18.71 5.55 1.68
CA ARG A 129 -18.92 4.57 0.61
C ARG A 129 -17.57 4.03 0.10
N ASN A 130 -17.45 2.71 -0.06
CA ASN A 130 -16.40 2.08 -0.83
C ASN A 130 -16.76 2.12 -2.32
N LEU A 131 -15.80 2.41 -3.19
CA LEU A 131 -16.01 2.52 -4.64
C LEU A 131 -15.53 1.28 -5.40
N VAL A 132 -14.87 0.35 -4.70
CA VAL A 132 -14.15 -0.78 -5.28
C VAL A 132 -14.61 -2.11 -4.68
N LYS A 133 -14.31 -3.22 -5.38
CA LYS A 133 -14.64 -4.59 -4.99
C LYS A 133 -13.36 -5.42 -4.82
N VAL A 134 -13.45 -6.47 -3.98
CA VAL A 134 -12.37 -7.45 -3.79
C VAL A 134 -11.98 -8.07 -5.14
N GLY A 135 -10.68 -8.25 -5.35
CA GLY A 135 -10.07 -8.77 -6.57
C GLY A 135 -9.82 -7.72 -7.67
N GLN A 136 -10.32 -6.49 -7.48
CA GLN A 136 -10.05 -5.39 -8.41
C GLN A 136 -8.61 -4.91 -8.24
N TRP A 137 -7.91 -4.70 -9.37
CA TRP A 137 -6.62 -4.04 -9.42
C TRP A 137 -6.82 -2.54 -9.63
N LEU A 138 -6.10 -1.71 -8.89
CA LEU A 138 -6.11 -0.25 -9.01
C LEU A 138 -4.70 0.26 -9.29
N GLN A 139 -4.61 1.35 -10.03
CA GLN A 139 -3.41 2.16 -10.15
C GLN A 139 -3.33 3.16 -8.99
N ALA A 140 -2.15 3.73 -8.73
CA ALA A 140 -2.03 4.83 -7.80
C ALA A 140 -2.89 6.01 -8.28
N GLY A 141 -3.62 6.66 -7.35
CA GLY A 141 -4.55 7.74 -7.68
C GLY A 141 -5.97 7.30 -8.06
N ASP A 142 -6.20 6.01 -8.33
CA ASP A 142 -7.55 5.51 -8.61
C ASP A 142 -8.49 5.67 -7.40
N PRO A 143 -9.78 5.99 -7.61
CA PRO A 143 -10.75 6.13 -6.53
C PRO A 143 -10.96 4.84 -5.73
N VAL A 144 -10.73 4.88 -4.43
CA VAL A 144 -10.94 3.77 -3.48
C VAL A 144 -12.26 3.89 -2.74
N GLY A 145 -12.58 5.09 -2.28
CA GLY A 145 -13.74 5.35 -1.44
C GLY A 145 -14.04 6.84 -1.30
N ILE A 146 -15.06 7.14 -0.53
CA ILE A 146 -15.47 8.51 -0.19
C ILE A 146 -15.26 8.72 1.30
N GLU A 147 -14.57 9.81 1.67
CA GLU A 147 -14.36 10.21 3.06
C GLU A 147 -15.70 10.25 3.82
N GLY A 148 -15.68 9.83 5.07
CA GLY A 148 -16.89 9.79 5.88
C GLY A 148 -16.63 9.60 7.37
N ARG A 149 -17.67 9.07 8.06
CA ARG A 149 -17.69 8.94 9.52
C ARG A 149 -18.32 7.63 9.98
N THR A 150 -18.03 6.53 9.28
CA THR A 150 -18.54 5.21 9.68
C THR A 150 -17.66 4.56 10.75
N GLY A 151 -18.15 3.52 11.41
CA GLY A 151 -17.44 2.84 12.47
C GLY A 151 -17.32 3.68 13.75
N ARG A 152 -16.13 3.78 14.31
CA ARG A 152 -15.86 4.54 15.55
C ARG A 152 -15.49 6.01 15.35
N ALA A 153 -15.51 6.49 14.11
CA ALA A 153 -15.17 7.88 13.82
C ALA A 153 -16.17 8.85 14.46
N THR A 154 -15.66 9.91 15.07
CA THR A 154 -16.45 10.99 15.67
C THR A 154 -16.60 12.20 14.76
N THR A 155 -15.73 12.32 13.75
CA THR A 155 -15.76 13.35 12.70
C THR A 155 -15.49 12.70 11.35
N ASP A 156 -15.82 13.38 10.25
CA ASP A 156 -15.41 12.91 8.92
C ASP A 156 -13.90 13.01 8.80
N HIS A 157 -13.25 11.91 8.39
CA HIS A 157 -11.83 11.78 8.12
C HIS A 157 -11.52 10.43 7.48
N LEU A 158 -10.39 10.35 6.80
CA LEU A 158 -9.75 9.10 6.43
C LEU A 158 -8.87 8.62 7.58
N HIS A 159 -9.13 7.45 8.13
CA HIS A 159 -8.14 6.72 8.92
C HIS A 159 -7.31 5.86 7.97
N PHE A 160 -6.04 6.21 7.81
CA PHE A 160 -5.10 5.59 6.87
C PHE A 160 -4.05 4.77 7.61
N GLU A 161 -3.83 3.53 7.17
CA GLU A 161 -2.74 2.71 7.69
C GLU A 161 -1.85 2.19 6.57
N LEU A 162 -0.53 2.27 6.78
CA LEU A 162 0.45 1.45 6.10
C LEU A 162 0.72 0.21 6.93
N ARG A 163 0.76 -0.96 6.26
CA ARG A 163 0.92 -2.25 6.92
C ARG A 163 1.94 -3.11 6.19
N VAL A 164 2.52 -4.03 6.94
CA VAL A 164 3.27 -5.19 6.42
C VAL A 164 2.72 -6.44 7.09
N LYS A 165 2.16 -7.36 6.31
CA LYS A 165 1.50 -8.58 6.83
C LYS A 165 0.47 -8.27 7.93
N GLY A 166 -0.39 -7.30 7.68
CA GLY A 166 -1.45 -6.86 8.59
C GLY A 166 -0.99 -6.03 9.79
N LYS A 167 0.31 -5.84 10.02
CA LYS A 167 0.86 -5.01 11.10
C LYS A 167 1.07 -3.59 10.63
N SER A 168 0.33 -2.65 11.22
CA SER A 168 0.46 -1.24 10.91
C SER A 168 1.75 -0.62 11.47
N PHE A 169 2.22 0.40 10.80
CA PHE A 169 3.35 1.23 11.22
C PHE A 169 3.10 2.69 10.85
N ASP A 170 3.92 3.58 11.40
CA ASP A 170 3.80 5.02 11.22
C ASP A 170 3.98 5.41 9.74
N SER A 171 2.90 5.91 9.13
CA SER A 171 2.88 6.33 7.73
C SER A 171 3.78 7.55 7.44
N SER A 172 4.17 8.31 8.47
CA SER A 172 5.13 9.42 8.33
C SER A 172 6.54 8.96 7.97
N ARG A 173 6.83 7.65 8.04
CA ARG A 173 8.06 7.06 7.53
C ARG A 173 8.11 6.96 6.01
N VAL A 174 6.96 7.06 5.35
CA VAL A 174 6.82 6.91 3.89
C VAL A 174 6.29 8.20 3.26
N PHE A 175 5.40 8.90 3.96
CA PHE A 175 4.79 10.15 3.46
C PHE A 175 5.19 11.36 4.30
N ASP A 176 5.63 12.41 3.63
CA ASP A 176 5.65 13.76 4.17
C ASP A 176 4.21 14.30 4.17
N HIS A 177 3.53 14.13 5.29
CA HIS A 177 2.14 14.53 5.44
C HIS A 177 1.91 16.06 5.34
N ALA A 178 2.92 16.86 5.62
CA ALA A 178 2.81 18.32 5.54
C ALA A 178 2.73 18.81 4.09
N ASN A 179 3.44 18.11 3.20
CA ASN A 179 3.53 18.45 1.78
C ASN A 179 2.69 17.51 0.90
N ASN A 180 1.98 16.52 1.47
CA ASN A 180 1.29 15.45 0.75
C ASN A 180 2.21 14.74 -0.27
N ALA A 181 3.44 14.45 0.12
CA ALA A 181 4.49 13.95 -0.74
C ALA A 181 5.04 12.59 -0.28
N LEU A 182 5.56 11.81 -1.22
CA LEU A 182 6.33 10.59 -0.93
C LEU A 182 7.74 10.98 -0.49
N ILE A 183 8.23 10.38 0.59
CA ILE A 183 9.63 10.54 1.02
C ILE A 183 10.52 9.70 0.10
N ARG A 184 11.41 10.35 -0.65
CA ARG A 184 12.35 9.72 -1.59
C ARG A 184 13.51 9.09 -0.82
N GLN A 185 13.46 7.77 -0.61
CA GLN A 185 14.41 7.04 0.23
C GLN A 185 14.46 5.56 -0.15
N ILE A 186 15.48 4.87 0.30
CA ILE A 186 15.52 3.40 0.34
C ILE A 186 14.94 2.98 1.69
N PHE A 187 13.76 2.34 1.66
CA PHE A 187 13.03 1.93 2.85
C PHE A 187 13.22 0.43 3.10
N VAL A 188 13.75 0.08 4.26
CA VAL A 188 14.09 -1.29 4.63
C VAL A 188 13.18 -1.77 5.75
N VAL A 189 12.55 -2.91 5.55
CA VAL A 189 11.70 -3.58 6.53
C VAL A 189 12.35 -4.87 6.97
N THR A 190 12.63 -5.01 8.26
CA THR A 190 13.26 -6.19 8.84
C THR A 190 12.33 -6.87 9.84
N LYS A 191 12.14 -8.18 9.69
CA LYS A 191 11.41 -9.03 10.62
C LYS A 191 12.37 -9.52 11.70
N GLN A 192 12.14 -9.12 12.94
CA GLN A 192 12.93 -9.51 14.11
C GLN A 192 12.57 -10.91 14.61
N LYS A 193 13.45 -11.55 15.40
CA LYS A 193 13.30 -12.91 15.94
C LYS A 193 11.94 -13.15 16.63
N LYS A 194 11.36 -12.15 17.28
CA LYS A 194 10.04 -12.23 17.95
C LYS A 194 8.87 -11.87 17.02
N GLY A 195 9.09 -11.74 15.72
CA GLY A 195 8.06 -11.39 14.74
C GLY A 195 7.64 -9.92 14.77
N THR A 196 8.31 -9.06 15.54
CA THR A 196 8.18 -7.61 15.44
C THR A 196 8.86 -7.12 14.16
N LEU A 197 8.41 -5.97 13.65
CA LEU A 197 9.00 -5.32 12.49
C LEU A 197 9.85 -4.13 12.96
N SER A 198 11.00 -3.94 12.33
CA SER A 198 11.77 -2.72 12.40
C SER A 198 11.88 -2.09 11.02
N PHE A 199 11.96 -0.77 11.00
CA PHE A 199 11.94 0.04 9.78
C PHE A 199 13.14 0.97 9.83
N THR A 200 13.96 0.95 8.78
CA THR A 200 15.06 1.90 8.58
C THR A 200 14.90 2.58 7.23
N ALA A 201 15.43 3.78 7.14
CA ALA A 201 15.44 4.56 5.92
C ALA A 201 16.88 4.98 5.64
N GLU A 202 17.33 4.74 4.42
CA GLU A 202 18.62 5.19 3.94
C GLU A 202 18.39 6.35 2.98
N PRO A 203 19.01 7.52 3.23
CA PRO A 203 18.91 8.63 2.29
C PRO A 203 19.58 8.23 0.97
N VAL A 204 18.98 8.67 -0.13
CA VAL A 204 19.62 8.53 -1.44
C VAL A 204 20.62 9.65 -1.58
N GLU A 205 21.89 9.31 -1.82
CA GLU A 205 22.89 10.29 -2.18
C GLU A 205 22.46 10.98 -3.47
N LYS A 206 22.40 12.30 -3.44
CA LYS A 206 22.18 13.11 -4.65
C LYS A 206 23.49 13.07 -5.44
N GLU A 207 23.47 12.43 -6.61
CA GLU A 207 24.51 12.62 -7.63
C GLU A 207 24.57 14.06 -8.12
#